data_c8ac5871093e5f81dc2aff6bb011ec4c
#
_entry.id   c8ac5871093e5f81dc2aff6bb011ec4c
#
_cell.length_a   1.000
_cell.length_b   1.000
_cell.length_c   1.000
_cell.angle_alpha   90.00
_cell.angle_beta   90.00
_cell.angle_gamma   90.00
#
_symmetry.space_group_name_H-M   'P 1'
#
loop_
_entity.id
_entity.type
_entity.pdbx_description
1 polymer ?
#
loop_
_entity_poly.entity_id
_entity_poly.type
_entity_poly.pdbx_seq_one_letter_code
_entity_poly.pdbx_strand_id
1 'polypeptide(L)'
;MSADTTILTAEQDSQLREIILEVLELDQAELTDTSSFIEDHDADSLLAIEILARIEKDLGVTIPQDALVEMGNLDGVRAVVTRSLGAGTDA
;
A
#
# COMPACT_ATOMS: atom_id res chain seq x y z
N MET A 1 12.69 -17.45 -14.27
CA MET A 1 12.63 -16.94 -13.98
C MET A 1 12.29 -16.03 -13.89
N SER A 2 11.83 -15.82 -14.04
CA SER A 2 11.59 -14.85 -14.01
C SER A 2 11.77 -14.22 -12.96
N ALA A 3 12.32 -14.49 -12.49
CA ALA A 3 12.73 -13.99 -11.40
C ALA A 3 12.94 -12.62 -11.26
N ASP A 4 13.08 -12.04 -12.16
CA ASP A 4 13.23 -10.67 -12.13
C ASP A 4 12.04 -9.96 -11.67
N THR A 5 11.03 -10.61 -11.40
CA THR A 5 9.81 -10.01 -10.97
C THR A 5 9.99 -9.39 -9.60
N THR A 6 9.67 -8.14 -9.47
CA THR A 6 9.68 -7.49 -8.17
C THR A 6 8.45 -7.89 -7.41
N ILE A 7 8.64 -8.60 -6.33
CA ILE A 7 7.55 -9.07 -5.50
C ILE A 7 7.80 -8.60 -4.08
N LEU A 8 6.73 -8.22 -3.41
CA LEU A 8 6.84 -7.85 -2.01
C LEU A 8 7.31 -9.05 -1.20
N THR A 9 8.26 -8.81 -0.32
CA THR A 9 8.62 -9.84 0.64
C THR A 9 7.49 -9.96 1.66
N ALA A 10 7.48 -11.08 2.38
CA ALA A 10 6.49 -11.25 3.45
C ALA A 10 6.59 -10.13 4.47
N GLU A 11 7.80 -9.69 4.74
CA GLU A 11 8.04 -8.63 5.69
C GLU A 11 7.48 -7.30 5.19
N GLN A 12 7.70 -7.00 3.92
CA GLN A 12 7.17 -5.78 3.33
C GLN A 12 5.64 -5.80 3.31
N ASP A 13 5.07 -6.94 3.00
CA ASP A 13 3.62 -7.08 2.98
C ASP A 13 3.03 -6.85 4.37
N SER A 14 3.68 -7.40 5.39
CA SER A 14 3.26 -7.16 6.76
C SER A 14 3.35 -5.69 7.13
N GLN A 15 4.40 -5.02 6.68
CA GLN A 15 4.54 -3.58 6.94
C GLN A 15 3.40 -2.79 6.30
N LEU A 16 3.03 -3.14 5.08
CA LEU A 16 1.92 -2.45 4.42
C LEU A 16 0.64 -2.62 5.21
N ARG A 17 0.36 -3.85 5.63
CA ARG A 17 -0.84 -4.10 6.41
C ARG A 17 -0.82 -3.28 7.70
N GLU A 18 0.30 -3.28 8.40
CA GLU A 18 0.38 -2.56 9.66
C GLU A 18 0.18 -1.06 9.49
N ILE A 19 0.76 -0.50 8.42
CA ILE A 19 0.58 0.91 8.15
C ILE A 19 -0.90 1.23 7.98
N ILE A 20 -1.58 0.42 7.18
CA ILE A 20 -3.00 0.66 6.92
C ILE A 20 -3.82 0.50 8.19
N LEU A 21 -3.54 -0.54 8.97
CA LEU A 21 -4.26 -0.75 10.21
C LEU A 21 -4.08 0.42 11.17
N GLU A 22 -2.88 0.94 11.23
CA GLU A 22 -2.60 2.07 12.12
C GLU A 22 -3.27 3.35 11.64
N VAL A 23 -3.16 3.65 10.37
CA VAL A 23 -3.73 4.87 9.84
C VAL A 23 -5.25 4.86 9.94
N LEU A 24 -5.87 3.72 9.63
CA LEU A 24 -7.31 3.61 9.66
C LEU A 24 -7.84 3.17 11.04
N GLU A 25 -6.95 2.85 11.96
CA GLU A 25 -7.31 2.44 13.32
C GLU A 25 -8.21 1.21 13.29
N LEU A 26 -7.77 0.19 12.58
CA LEU A 26 -8.52 -1.05 12.42
C LEU A 26 -7.83 -2.21 13.11
N ASP A 27 -8.62 -3.23 13.47
CA ASP A 27 -8.07 -4.50 13.90
C ASP A 27 -7.73 -5.34 12.67
N GLN A 28 -6.83 -6.29 12.86
CA GLN A 28 -6.41 -7.14 11.75
C GLN A 28 -7.57 -7.89 11.11
N ALA A 29 -8.54 -8.28 11.91
CA ALA A 29 -9.68 -9.02 11.39
C ALA A 29 -10.59 -8.17 10.51
N GLU A 30 -10.51 -6.85 10.64
CA GLU A 30 -11.36 -5.95 9.88
C GLU A 30 -10.83 -5.66 8.50
N LEU A 31 -9.53 -5.83 8.29
CA LEU A 31 -8.91 -5.49 7.01
C LEU A 31 -8.81 -6.72 6.14
N THR A 32 -9.50 -6.71 5.00
CA THR A 32 -9.38 -7.77 4.01
C THR A 32 -8.65 -7.23 2.80
N ASP A 33 -8.24 -8.12 1.92
CA ASP A 33 -7.48 -7.73 0.75
C ASP A 33 -8.27 -6.83 -0.18
N THR A 34 -9.58 -6.97 -0.20
CA THR A 34 -10.41 -6.26 -1.16
C THR A 34 -11.37 -5.26 -0.53
N SER A 35 -11.42 -5.15 0.80
CA SER A 35 -12.33 -4.19 1.41
C SER A 35 -11.91 -2.78 1.07
N SER A 36 -12.87 -1.95 0.72
CA SER A 36 -12.60 -0.58 0.30
C SER A 36 -12.32 0.29 1.51
N PHE A 37 -11.22 1.02 1.47
CA PHE A 37 -10.88 1.89 2.59
C PHE A 37 -11.96 2.96 2.79
N ILE A 38 -12.49 3.49 1.71
CA ILE A 38 -13.47 4.56 1.79
C ILE A 38 -14.86 4.02 2.11
N GLU A 39 -15.28 2.98 1.41
CA GLU A 39 -16.64 2.49 1.57
C GLU A 39 -16.82 1.58 2.77
N ASP A 40 -15.82 0.75 3.04
CA ASP A 40 -15.96 -0.22 4.12
C ASP A 40 -15.37 0.28 5.43
N HIS A 41 -14.43 1.20 5.38
CA HIS A 41 -13.70 1.65 6.57
C HIS A 41 -13.77 3.16 6.76
N ASP A 42 -14.60 3.84 6.01
CA ASP A 42 -14.86 5.27 6.18
C ASP A 42 -13.61 6.15 6.08
N ALA A 43 -12.61 5.72 5.35
CA ALA A 43 -11.44 6.53 5.16
C ALA A 43 -11.74 7.66 4.18
N ASP A 44 -11.12 8.81 4.39
CA ASP A 44 -11.24 9.91 3.43
C ASP A 44 -9.92 10.08 2.68
N SER A 45 -9.88 11.07 1.80
CA SER A 45 -8.71 11.29 0.96
C SER A 45 -7.46 11.59 1.77
N LEU A 46 -7.62 12.27 2.89
CA LEU A 46 -6.47 12.61 3.72
C LEU A 46 -5.83 11.37 4.31
N LEU A 47 -6.66 10.40 4.71
CA LEU A 47 -6.12 9.15 5.23
C LEU A 47 -5.41 8.36 4.14
N ALA A 48 -5.93 8.40 2.91
CA ALA A 48 -5.25 7.74 1.80
C ALA A 48 -3.89 8.37 1.55
N ILE A 49 -3.80 9.69 1.61
CA ILE A 49 -2.53 10.38 1.44
C ILE A 49 -1.58 10.03 2.58
N GLU A 50 -2.10 9.91 3.79
CA GLU A 50 -1.27 9.52 4.93
C GLU A 50 -0.71 8.12 4.76
N ILE A 51 -1.52 7.19 4.26
CA ILE A 51 -1.05 5.85 3.98
C ILE A 51 0.10 5.89 2.97
N LEU A 52 -0.08 6.65 1.89
CA LEU A 52 0.95 6.77 0.87
C LEU A 52 2.25 7.33 1.47
N ALA A 53 2.14 8.37 2.26
CA ALA A 53 3.32 9.01 2.85
C ALA A 53 4.04 8.06 3.80
N ARG A 54 3.30 7.28 4.58
CA ARG A 54 3.90 6.31 5.49
C ARG A 54 4.62 5.21 4.73
N ILE A 55 4.02 4.77 3.63
CA ILE A 55 4.64 3.74 2.81
C ILE A 55 5.95 4.25 2.21
N GLU A 56 5.93 5.46 1.69
CA GLU A 56 7.16 6.04 1.13
C GLU A 56 8.27 6.12 2.16
N LYS A 57 7.92 6.54 3.36
CA LYS A 57 8.90 6.69 4.40
C LYS A 57 9.43 5.34 4.90
N ASP A 58 8.54 4.41 5.17
CA ASP A 58 8.92 3.16 5.80
C ASP A 58 9.56 2.17 4.85
N LEU A 59 9.14 2.18 3.59
CA LEU A 59 9.67 1.25 2.59
C LEU A 59 10.69 1.89 1.67
N GLY A 60 10.86 3.20 1.75
CA GLY A 60 11.85 3.88 0.94
C GLY A 60 11.53 3.90 -0.53
N VAL A 61 10.25 3.99 -0.89
CA VAL A 61 9.85 4.03 -2.29
C VAL A 61 9.25 5.37 -2.61
N THR A 62 9.19 5.69 -3.90
CA THR A 62 8.53 6.90 -4.37
C THR A 62 7.27 6.49 -5.12
N ILE A 63 6.14 7.02 -4.69
CA ILE A 63 4.85 6.69 -5.27
C ILE A 63 4.22 7.97 -5.82
N PRO A 64 3.90 8.03 -7.12
CA PRO A 64 3.25 9.23 -7.65
C PRO A 64 1.86 9.38 -7.05
N GLN A 65 1.44 10.63 -6.83
CA GLN A 65 0.17 10.88 -6.19
C GLN A 65 -1.02 10.41 -7.02
N ASP A 66 -0.90 10.40 -8.34
CA ASP A 66 -2.01 9.91 -9.16
C ASP A 66 -2.23 8.42 -8.98
N ALA A 67 -1.30 7.70 -8.37
CA ALA A 67 -1.52 6.29 -8.05
C ALA A 67 -2.54 6.11 -6.92
N LEU A 68 -2.89 7.17 -6.20
CA LEU A 68 -3.88 7.07 -5.12
C LEU A 68 -5.19 6.47 -5.60
N VAL A 69 -5.57 6.72 -6.85
CA VAL A 69 -6.83 6.16 -7.35
C VAL A 69 -6.82 4.65 -7.39
N GLU A 70 -5.63 4.04 -7.42
CA GLU A 70 -5.50 2.59 -7.42
C GLU A 70 -5.35 2.02 -6.02
N MET A 71 -5.17 2.87 -5.03
CA MET A 71 -4.88 2.45 -3.66
C MET A 71 -6.13 2.43 -2.80
N GLY A 72 -7.23 1.98 -3.36
CA GLY A 72 -8.50 1.97 -2.64
C GLY A 72 -8.70 0.76 -1.73
N ASN A 73 -7.84 -0.23 -1.84
CA ASN A 73 -7.87 -1.40 -0.95
C ASN A 73 -6.46 -1.96 -0.84
N LEU A 74 -6.29 -2.98 -0.02
CA LEU A 74 -4.96 -3.53 0.22
C LEU A 74 -4.33 -4.10 -1.04
N ASP A 75 -5.13 -4.79 -1.87
CA ASP A 75 -4.60 -5.32 -3.12
C ASP A 75 -4.08 -4.20 -4.03
N GLY A 76 -4.80 -3.09 -4.08
CA GLY A 76 -4.37 -1.95 -4.88
C GLY A 76 -3.08 -1.36 -4.35
N VAL A 77 -2.96 -1.26 -3.03
CA VAL A 77 -1.74 -0.76 -2.41
C VAL A 77 -0.56 -1.67 -2.75
N ARG A 78 -0.76 -2.98 -2.66
CA ARG A 78 0.30 -3.93 -3.01
C ARG A 78 0.75 -3.76 -4.45
N ALA A 79 -0.20 -3.60 -5.36
CA ALA A 79 0.13 -3.45 -6.77
C ALA A 79 0.94 -2.18 -7.03
N VAL A 80 0.54 -1.09 -6.42
CA VAL A 80 1.24 0.18 -6.59
C VAL A 80 2.65 0.10 -6.02
N VAL A 81 2.78 -0.47 -4.82
CA VAL A 81 4.09 -0.56 -4.18
C VAL A 81 5.02 -1.48 -4.97
N THR A 82 4.51 -2.60 -5.43
CA THR A 82 5.31 -3.53 -6.23
C THR A 82 5.83 -2.86 -7.48
N ARG A 83 4.98 -2.10 -8.16
CA ARG A 83 5.36 -1.37 -9.35
C ARG A 83 6.42 -0.32 -9.04
N SER A 84 6.25 0.38 -7.93
CA SER A 84 7.16 1.44 -7.54
C SER A 84 8.53 0.90 -7.14
N LEU A 85 8.56 -0.24 -6.50
CA LEU A 85 9.83 -0.89 -6.18
C LEU A 85 10.55 -1.30 -7.44
N GLY A 86 9.84 -1.86 -8.41
CA GLY A 86 10.44 -2.25 -9.66
C GLY A 86 10.98 -1.08 -10.44
N ALA A 87 10.23 0.01 -10.48
CA ALA A 87 10.68 1.21 -11.16
C ALA A 87 11.93 1.78 -10.51
N GLY A 88 11.99 1.70 -9.19
CA GLY A 88 13.16 2.22 -8.48
C GLY A 88 14.43 1.49 -8.80
N THR A 89 14.33 0.19 -9.06
CA THR A 89 15.53 -0.57 -9.35
C THR A 89 16.02 -0.38 -10.76
N ASP A 90 15.20 0.19 -11.58
CA ASP A 90 15.54 0.33 -12.97
C ASP A 90 16.30 1.58 -13.27
N ALA A 91 16.49 2.41 -12.35
CA ALA A 91 17.08 3.71 -12.56
C ALA A 91 18.50 3.70 -13.05
#